data_a6ef955b0634913712012ea1fb2d494c
#
_entry.id   a6ef955b0634913712012ea1fb2d494c
#
_cell.length_a   1.000
_cell.length_b   1.000
_cell.length_c   1.000
_cell.angle_alpha   90.00
_cell.angle_beta   90.00
_cell.angle_gamma   90.00
#
_symmetry.space_group_name_H-M   'P 1'
#
loop_
_entity.id
_entity.type
_entity.pdbx_description
1 polymer ?
#
loop_
_entity_poly.entity_id
_entity_poly.type
_entity_poly.pdbx_seq_one_letter_code
_entity_poly.pdbx_strand_id
1 'polypeptide(L)'
;MASLRETKDRIGSVRSTLKITSAMKLVASSKLRKAQNAIETLRPYEEALQSILASASSGVRPAVPGQESGRSQKELDDDRVAIVAISSNSSLCGGFNANVIRKALEVVYDIASGAAGSVAGRVSGNASGDSAGRASGNASGDSAGLSDVKNAGVTVFSLGRKMADAMKKAGYQSPADYNSLVAHPVYDDIRALAEELSGAYMEGRFSRVVLVYNHFVSTSKQVVVVEPYLPFGSSQQSGQAEGTTTSDTRQLAGEGRESGFQGKPASETSGPTKDEWMDYYLYEPDAGEIVKELLPKVIALKLFAAVLDSAAAEHAARTVAMQTATDNAQELLGDLTLEYNKGRQQKITAEILDLMGGTAQ
;
A
#
# COMPACT_ATOMS: atom_id res chain seq x y z
N MET A 1 -2.47 -21.26 -41.67
CA MET A 1 -3.55 -20.33 -41.31
C MET A 1 -4.43 -20.98 -40.27
N ALA A 2 -4.82 -20.26 -39.21
CA ALA A 2 -5.75 -20.79 -38.23
C ALA A 2 -7.09 -21.15 -38.91
N SER A 3 -7.73 -22.25 -38.51
CA SER A 3 -8.98 -22.65 -39.12
C SER A 3 -10.09 -21.65 -38.72
N LEU A 4 -11.04 -21.37 -39.59
CA LEU A 4 -12.19 -20.51 -39.33
C LEU A 4 -12.94 -20.90 -38.04
N ARG A 5 -12.95 -22.18 -37.73
CA ARG A 5 -13.55 -22.71 -36.52
C ARG A 5 -12.73 -22.29 -35.29
N GLU A 6 -11.42 -22.38 -35.33
CA GLU A 6 -10.52 -21.98 -34.26
C GLU A 6 -10.60 -20.47 -33.97
N THR A 7 -10.63 -19.63 -35.04
CA THR A 7 -10.81 -18.19 -34.87
C THR A 7 -12.17 -17.85 -34.24
N LYS A 8 -13.23 -18.58 -34.62
CA LYS A 8 -14.56 -18.42 -34.00
C LYS A 8 -14.57 -18.79 -32.52
N ASP A 9 -13.90 -19.88 -32.16
CA ASP A 9 -13.80 -20.35 -30.77
C ASP A 9 -12.99 -19.36 -29.93
N ARG A 10 -11.90 -18.79 -30.49
CA ARG A 10 -11.12 -17.69 -29.87
C ARG A 10 -11.97 -16.44 -29.63
N ILE A 11 -12.77 -16.00 -30.62
CA ILE A 11 -13.70 -14.89 -30.45
C ILE A 11 -14.67 -15.14 -29.27
N GLY A 12 -15.20 -16.36 -29.17
CA GLY A 12 -16.06 -16.76 -28.06
C GLY A 12 -15.37 -16.66 -26.69
N SER A 13 -14.13 -17.15 -26.59
CA SER A 13 -13.31 -17.09 -25.39
C SER A 13 -12.98 -15.66 -24.97
N VAL A 14 -12.52 -14.82 -25.92
CA VAL A 14 -12.17 -13.40 -25.65
C VAL A 14 -13.43 -12.63 -25.21
N ARG A 15 -14.58 -12.87 -25.86
CA ARG A 15 -15.86 -12.25 -25.45
C ARG A 15 -16.29 -12.62 -24.03
N SER A 16 -16.05 -13.86 -23.63
CA SER A 16 -16.30 -14.30 -22.25
C SER A 16 -15.36 -13.65 -21.26
N THR A 17 -14.08 -13.58 -21.58
CA THR A 17 -13.05 -12.88 -20.77
C THR A 17 -13.39 -11.41 -20.60
N LEU A 18 -13.81 -10.71 -21.65
CA LEU A 18 -14.23 -9.31 -21.62
C LEU A 18 -15.41 -9.10 -20.63
N LYS A 19 -16.40 -9.97 -20.64
CA LYS A 19 -17.51 -9.87 -19.68
C LYS A 19 -17.03 -10.04 -18.24
N ILE A 20 -16.12 -10.99 -18.00
CA ILE A 20 -15.58 -11.27 -16.67
C ILE A 20 -14.75 -10.08 -16.17
N THR A 21 -13.81 -9.56 -16.98
CA THR A 21 -12.95 -8.43 -16.60
C THR A 21 -13.76 -7.16 -16.34
N SER A 22 -14.79 -6.89 -17.16
CA SER A 22 -15.71 -5.78 -16.96
C SER A 22 -16.49 -5.89 -15.65
N ALA A 23 -17.00 -7.09 -15.33
CA ALA A 23 -17.69 -7.33 -14.06
C ALA A 23 -16.73 -7.17 -12.85
N MET A 24 -15.51 -7.72 -12.95
CA MET A 24 -14.50 -7.60 -11.90
C MET A 24 -14.09 -6.15 -11.66
N LYS A 25 -13.99 -5.32 -12.71
CA LYS A 25 -13.75 -3.87 -12.61
C LYS A 25 -14.84 -3.19 -11.78
N LEU A 26 -16.11 -3.47 -12.05
CA LEU A 26 -17.24 -2.87 -11.32
C LEU A 26 -17.22 -3.26 -9.83
N VAL A 27 -16.97 -4.54 -9.52
CA VAL A 27 -16.86 -5.00 -8.13
C VAL A 27 -15.65 -4.35 -7.43
N ALA A 28 -14.50 -4.26 -8.09
CA ALA A 28 -13.31 -3.63 -7.53
C ALA A 28 -13.55 -2.13 -7.27
N SER A 29 -14.19 -1.41 -8.19
CA SER A 29 -14.53 0.00 -8.04
C SER A 29 -15.49 0.25 -6.87
N SER A 30 -16.51 -0.60 -6.70
CA SER A 30 -17.43 -0.52 -5.56
C SER A 30 -16.71 -0.75 -4.21
N LYS A 31 -15.81 -1.74 -4.15
CA LYS A 31 -15.02 -2.03 -2.94
C LYS A 31 -14.02 -0.90 -2.65
N LEU A 32 -13.40 -0.33 -3.69
CA LEU A 32 -12.52 0.83 -3.55
C LEU A 32 -13.26 1.99 -2.88
N ARG A 33 -14.44 2.34 -3.39
CA ARG A 33 -15.24 3.43 -2.82
C ARG A 33 -15.61 3.17 -1.35
N LYS A 34 -15.95 1.91 -1.02
CA LYS A 34 -16.23 1.53 0.37
C LYS A 34 -14.99 1.71 1.27
N ALA A 35 -13.82 1.31 0.81
CA ALA A 35 -12.56 1.46 1.55
C ALA A 35 -12.18 2.94 1.71
N GLN A 36 -12.33 3.75 0.67
CA GLN A 36 -12.09 5.21 0.73
C GLN A 36 -12.99 5.89 1.75
N ASN A 37 -14.29 5.61 1.73
CA ASN A 37 -15.22 6.18 2.72
C ASN A 37 -14.85 5.77 4.16
N ALA A 38 -14.39 4.53 4.36
CA ALA A 38 -13.94 4.07 5.68
C ALA A 38 -12.68 4.82 6.15
N ILE A 39 -11.72 5.06 5.26
CA ILE A 39 -10.50 5.83 5.56
C ILE A 39 -10.85 7.30 5.86
N GLU A 40 -11.71 7.92 5.05
CA GLU A 40 -12.14 9.32 5.27
C GLU A 40 -12.84 9.50 6.61
N THR A 41 -13.61 8.50 7.05
CA THR A 41 -14.28 8.53 8.37
C THR A 41 -13.29 8.31 9.51
N LEU A 42 -12.25 7.47 9.29
CA LEU A 42 -11.27 7.12 10.31
C LEU A 42 -10.26 8.23 10.57
N ARG A 43 -9.84 8.93 9.51
CA ARG A 43 -8.75 9.92 9.54
C ARG A 43 -8.90 11.01 10.59
N PRO A 44 -10.06 11.73 10.70
CA PRO A 44 -10.21 12.77 11.73
C PRO A 44 -10.16 12.20 13.15
N TYR A 45 -10.58 10.95 13.34
CA TYR A 45 -10.49 10.28 14.64
C TYR A 45 -9.04 9.93 14.98
N GLU A 46 -8.26 9.43 14.02
CA GLU A 46 -6.84 9.15 14.16
C GLU A 46 -6.05 10.42 14.48
N GLU A 47 -6.27 11.49 13.72
CA GLU A 47 -5.62 12.80 13.93
C GLU A 47 -5.94 13.38 15.33
N ALA A 48 -7.19 13.28 15.78
CA ALA A 48 -7.60 13.74 17.10
C ALA A 48 -6.93 12.93 18.22
N LEU A 49 -6.89 11.59 18.10
CA LEU A 49 -6.22 10.74 19.10
C LEU A 49 -4.71 10.99 19.15
N GLN A 50 -4.06 11.15 18.01
CA GLN A 50 -2.63 11.47 17.96
C GLN A 50 -2.34 12.82 18.58
N SER A 51 -3.19 13.83 18.37
CA SER A 51 -3.03 15.15 18.95
C SER A 51 -3.20 15.13 20.48
N ILE A 52 -4.20 14.41 21.00
CA ILE A 52 -4.41 14.23 22.44
C ILE A 52 -3.23 13.48 23.06
N LEU A 53 -2.75 12.42 22.41
CA LEU A 53 -1.60 11.65 22.90
C LEU A 53 -0.33 12.52 22.91
N ALA A 54 -0.08 13.33 21.89
CA ALA A 54 1.05 14.25 21.80
C ALA A 54 1.01 15.28 22.93
N SER A 55 -0.16 15.92 23.18
CA SER A 55 -0.31 16.90 24.24
C SER A 55 -0.21 16.28 25.64
N ALA A 56 -0.81 15.11 25.87
CA ALA A 56 -0.69 14.39 27.12
C ALA A 56 0.73 13.90 27.40
N SER A 57 1.50 13.56 26.36
CA SER A 57 2.89 13.11 26.48
C SER A 57 3.90 14.24 26.63
N SER A 58 3.58 15.50 26.30
CA SER A 58 4.47 16.64 26.45
C SER A 58 4.73 17.00 27.93
N GLY A 59 3.78 16.71 28.81
CA GLY A 59 3.89 16.97 30.27
C GLY A 59 4.40 15.76 31.09
N VAL A 60 4.34 14.59 30.53
CA VAL A 60 4.81 13.35 31.15
C VAL A 60 5.82 12.75 30.20
N ARG A 61 7.05 12.46 30.69
CA ARG A 61 7.92 11.55 29.92
C ARG A 61 7.08 10.28 29.73
N PRO A 62 6.59 9.96 28.53
CA PRO A 62 5.83 8.76 28.37
C PRO A 62 6.75 7.63 28.80
N ALA A 63 6.37 6.87 29.79
CA ALA A 63 6.85 5.54 29.95
C ALA A 63 6.31 4.78 28.72
N VAL A 64 6.96 5.02 27.57
CA VAL A 64 6.76 4.19 26.39
C VAL A 64 7.07 2.80 26.88
N PRO A 65 6.11 1.85 26.81
CA PRO A 65 6.38 0.48 27.25
C PRO A 65 7.64 0.01 26.53
N GLY A 66 8.71 -0.29 27.30
CA GLY A 66 10.04 -0.60 26.78
C GLY A 66 11.10 0.50 26.89
N GLN A 67 10.76 1.74 27.31
CA GLN A 67 11.73 2.83 27.57
C GLN A 67 11.86 3.13 29.07
N GLU A 68 11.48 2.18 29.92
CA GLU A 68 11.83 2.29 31.33
C GLU A 68 13.35 2.30 31.45
N SER A 69 13.83 3.37 32.10
CA SER A 69 15.21 3.68 32.44
C SER A 69 15.94 2.48 33.07
N GLY A 70 16.52 1.63 32.27
CA GLY A 70 17.24 0.45 32.77
C GLY A 70 17.62 -0.57 31.74
N ARG A 71 17.03 -0.58 30.54
CA ARG A 71 17.57 -1.42 29.47
C ARG A 71 18.85 -0.80 28.97
N SER A 72 19.95 -1.39 29.38
CA SER A 72 21.28 -1.07 28.89
C SER A 72 21.28 -1.13 27.36
N GLN A 73 21.90 -0.15 26.71
CA GLN A 73 22.14 -0.12 25.27
C GLN A 73 22.70 -1.45 24.72
N LYS A 74 23.19 -2.30 25.61
CA LYS A 74 23.77 -3.61 25.34
C LYS A 74 22.73 -4.74 25.20
N GLU A 75 21.47 -4.53 25.71
CA GLU A 75 20.35 -5.49 25.52
C GLU A 75 19.55 -5.21 24.25
N LEU A 76 19.81 -4.10 23.57
CA LEU A 76 19.32 -3.77 22.22
C LEU A 76 20.08 -4.51 21.12
N ASP A 77 21.15 -5.21 21.44
CA ASP A 77 21.96 -5.99 20.49
C ASP A 77 21.34 -7.35 20.11
N ASP A 78 20.24 -7.74 20.73
CA ASP A 78 19.44 -8.89 20.30
C ASP A 78 18.42 -8.37 19.27
N ASP A 79 18.88 -8.21 18.03
CA ASP A 79 18.16 -7.61 16.87
C ASP A 79 16.96 -8.46 16.40
N ARG A 80 16.09 -8.87 17.36
CA ARG A 80 14.84 -9.54 17.03
C ARG A 80 13.82 -8.54 16.54
N VAL A 81 13.59 -8.53 15.22
CA VAL A 81 12.67 -7.62 14.57
C VAL A 81 11.44 -8.36 14.07
N ALA A 82 10.26 -7.82 14.38
CA ALA A 82 9.02 -8.26 13.78
C ALA A 82 8.68 -7.40 12.55
N ILE A 83 8.30 -8.03 11.45
CA ILE A 83 7.85 -7.35 10.23
C ILE A 83 6.40 -7.73 9.97
N VAL A 84 5.52 -6.75 9.95
CA VAL A 84 4.12 -6.93 9.56
C VAL A 84 3.98 -6.52 8.09
N ALA A 85 3.83 -7.49 7.20
CA ALA A 85 3.77 -7.27 5.76
C ALA A 85 2.35 -7.55 5.23
N ILE A 86 1.74 -6.54 4.60
CA ILE A 86 0.34 -6.57 4.17
C ILE A 86 0.27 -6.70 2.65
N SER A 87 -0.40 -7.75 2.16
CA SER A 87 -0.69 -7.96 0.74
C SER A 87 -2.14 -8.41 0.52
N SER A 88 -2.50 -8.73 -0.71
CA SER A 88 -3.83 -9.24 -1.01
C SER A 88 -3.95 -10.76 -0.88
N ASN A 89 -5.20 -11.23 -0.73
CA ASN A 89 -5.53 -12.66 -0.77
C ASN A 89 -5.63 -13.22 -2.19
N SER A 90 -5.86 -12.35 -3.18
CA SER A 90 -6.12 -12.75 -4.56
C SER A 90 -5.11 -12.14 -5.54
N SER A 91 -4.96 -12.76 -6.71
CA SER A 91 -4.22 -12.22 -7.85
C SER A 91 -5.06 -11.22 -8.66
N LEU A 92 -4.61 -10.84 -9.82
CA LEU A 92 -5.27 -9.94 -10.77
C LEU A 92 -5.39 -8.47 -10.30
N CYS A 93 -4.43 -8.04 -9.50
CA CYS A 93 -4.27 -6.65 -9.06
C CYS A 93 -2.99 -5.98 -9.64
N GLY A 94 -2.63 -6.36 -10.87
CA GLY A 94 -1.43 -5.82 -11.53
C GLY A 94 -0.15 -6.09 -10.73
N GLY A 95 0.70 -5.08 -10.60
CA GLY A 95 1.97 -5.15 -9.89
C GLY A 95 1.88 -5.01 -8.37
N PHE A 96 0.69 -4.80 -7.80
CA PHE A 96 0.47 -4.54 -6.37
C PHE A 96 1.20 -5.56 -5.46
N ASN A 97 0.89 -6.86 -5.62
CA ASN A 97 1.51 -7.89 -4.79
C ASN A 97 3.01 -8.03 -5.03
N ALA A 98 3.45 -7.98 -6.29
CA ALA A 98 4.86 -8.11 -6.64
C ALA A 98 5.71 -7.00 -6.00
N ASN A 99 5.21 -5.77 -6.00
CA ASN A 99 5.92 -4.62 -5.47
C ASN A 99 6.07 -4.71 -3.94
N VAL A 100 4.98 -5.02 -3.21
CA VAL A 100 5.04 -5.10 -1.75
C VAL A 100 5.85 -6.32 -1.28
N ILE A 101 5.73 -7.46 -1.96
CA ILE A 101 6.52 -8.66 -1.64
C ILE A 101 8.02 -8.40 -1.85
N ARG A 102 8.40 -7.79 -2.98
CA ARG A 102 9.79 -7.43 -3.26
C ARG A 102 10.33 -6.49 -2.17
N LYS A 103 9.57 -5.47 -1.79
CA LYS A 103 10.00 -4.53 -0.75
C LYS A 103 10.07 -5.18 0.63
N ALA A 104 9.14 -6.05 0.96
CA ALA A 104 9.17 -6.80 2.22
C ALA A 104 10.39 -7.73 2.29
N LEU A 105 10.74 -8.43 1.20
CA LEU A 105 11.95 -9.26 1.13
C LEU A 105 13.24 -8.41 1.22
N GLU A 106 13.26 -7.23 0.59
CA GLU A 106 14.37 -6.28 0.71
C GLU A 106 14.58 -5.86 2.18
N VAL A 107 13.50 -5.48 2.87
CA VAL A 107 13.56 -5.10 4.30
C VAL A 107 14.01 -6.27 5.18
N VAL A 108 13.50 -7.47 4.93
CA VAL A 108 13.93 -8.68 5.63
C VAL A 108 15.44 -8.94 5.43
N TYR A 109 15.92 -8.79 4.19
CA TYR A 109 17.32 -8.98 3.88
C TYR A 109 18.22 -7.90 4.51
N ASP A 110 17.81 -6.63 4.45
CA ASP A 110 18.55 -5.51 5.05
C ASP A 110 18.70 -5.70 6.57
N ILE A 111 17.64 -6.17 7.24
CA ILE A 111 17.68 -6.45 8.67
C ILE A 111 18.56 -7.67 8.96
N ALA A 112 18.42 -8.75 8.21
CA ALA A 112 19.17 -9.99 8.41
C ALA A 112 20.67 -9.83 8.10
N SER A 113 21.05 -8.88 7.23
CA SER A 113 22.45 -8.57 6.91
C SER A 113 23.12 -7.59 7.88
N GLY A 114 22.43 -7.16 8.94
CA GLY A 114 22.97 -6.19 9.91
C GLY A 114 23.08 -4.76 9.37
N ALA A 115 22.59 -4.49 8.15
CA ALA A 115 22.55 -3.13 7.54
C ALA A 115 21.45 -2.24 8.13
N ALA A 116 20.86 -2.64 9.24
CA ALA A 116 19.66 -2.07 9.85
C ALA A 116 19.79 -0.60 10.32
N GLY A 117 20.99 -0.06 10.38
CA GLY A 117 21.19 1.38 10.70
C GLY A 117 20.72 2.37 9.63
N SER A 118 20.41 1.89 8.40
CA SER A 118 20.10 2.74 7.24
C SER A 118 18.62 2.74 6.84
N VAL A 119 17.75 1.95 7.47
CA VAL A 119 16.35 1.82 7.02
C VAL A 119 15.52 3.08 7.32
N ALA A 120 15.85 3.81 8.39
CA ALA A 120 15.15 5.05 8.74
C ALA A 120 15.46 6.25 7.81
N GLY A 121 16.58 6.21 7.07
CA GLY A 121 17.02 7.29 6.19
C GLY A 121 16.67 7.16 4.70
N ARG A 122 16.19 6.00 4.25
CA ARG A 122 15.92 5.72 2.82
C ARG A 122 14.44 5.82 2.40
N VAL A 123 13.56 6.26 3.27
CA VAL A 123 12.12 6.38 2.98
C VAL A 123 11.79 7.54 2.02
N SER A 124 12.76 8.44 1.74
CA SER A 124 12.59 9.55 0.80
C SER A 124 13.52 9.42 -0.41
N GLY A 125 13.21 8.49 -1.29
CA GLY A 125 13.93 8.31 -2.56
C GLY A 125 12.93 8.06 -3.69
N ASN A 126 12.59 9.14 -4.36
CA ASN A 126 11.86 9.26 -5.61
C ASN A 126 12.25 8.16 -6.62
N ALA A 127 11.36 7.23 -6.91
CA ALA A 127 11.46 6.36 -8.07
C ALA A 127 10.46 6.81 -9.14
N SER A 128 10.74 7.98 -9.74
CA SER A 128 10.27 8.31 -11.08
C SER A 128 11.26 7.70 -12.06
N GLY A 129 10.95 6.56 -12.61
CA GLY A 129 11.72 5.84 -13.59
C GLY A 129 10.78 5.11 -14.53
N ASP A 130 10.38 5.83 -15.55
CA ASP A 130 9.80 5.33 -16.79
C ASP A 130 10.73 4.27 -17.40
N SER A 131 10.25 3.03 -17.52
CA SER A 131 10.74 2.10 -18.54
C SER A 131 9.77 0.93 -18.68
N ALA A 132 8.87 1.06 -19.63
CA ALA A 132 8.28 -0.06 -20.34
C ALA A 132 9.42 -0.81 -21.05
N GLY A 133 10.00 -1.80 -20.38
CA GLY A 133 11.07 -2.66 -20.86
C GLY A 133 10.68 -4.12 -20.65
N ARG A 134 10.26 -4.73 -21.72
CA ARG A 134 10.08 -6.14 -21.97
C ARG A 134 11.29 -6.93 -21.43
N ALA A 135 11.11 -7.69 -20.35
CA ALA A 135 12.05 -8.71 -19.93
C ALA A 135 11.30 -9.98 -19.55
N SER A 136 11.04 -10.79 -20.57
CA SER A 136 10.92 -12.22 -20.45
C SER A 136 12.34 -12.74 -20.16
N GLY A 137 12.67 -12.93 -18.90
CA GLY A 137 13.92 -13.47 -18.42
C GLY A 137 13.62 -14.56 -17.41
N ASN A 138 13.80 -15.78 -17.83
CA ASN A 138 13.82 -17.01 -17.06
C ASN A 138 14.94 -16.88 -16.01
N ALA A 139 14.62 -16.54 -14.77
CA ALA A 139 15.58 -16.54 -13.66
C ALA A 139 15.47 -17.85 -12.89
N SER A 140 16.02 -18.90 -13.49
CA SER A 140 16.51 -20.09 -12.80
C SER A 140 18.01 -19.89 -12.58
N GLY A 141 18.38 -19.37 -11.40
CA GLY A 141 19.77 -19.16 -11.04
C GLY A 141 19.87 -18.67 -9.59
N ASP A 142 20.56 -19.47 -8.78
CA ASP A 142 21.07 -19.21 -7.45
C ASP A 142 20.10 -19.18 -6.26
N SER A 143 19.61 -20.36 -5.91
CA SER A 143 19.08 -20.67 -4.58
C SER A 143 20.17 -21.11 -3.56
N ALA A 144 21.44 -20.98 -3.87
CA ALA A 144 22.53 -21.50 -3.04
C ALA A 144 23.02 -20.54 -1.93
N GLY A 145 22.60 -19.27 -1.90
CA GLY A 145 23.00 -18.31 -0.87
C GLY A 145 21.95 -18.02 0.22
N LEU A 146 20.72 -18.52 0.06
CA LEU A 146 19.60 -18.16 0.94
C LEU A 146 19.42 -19.06 2.16
N SER A 147 20.17 -20.18 2.26
CA SER A 147 19.98 -21.17 3.32
C SER A 147 20.62 -20.81 4.66
N ASP A 148 21.63 -19.95 4.68
CA ASP A 148 22.38 -19.64 5.90
C ASP A 148 21.92 -18.40 6.67
N VAL A 149 21.00 -17.59 6.09
CA VAL A 149 20.45 -16.39 6.73
C VAL A 149 19.18 -16.69 7.54
N LYS A 150 18.74 -17.93 7.60
CA LYS A 150 17.44 -18.38 8.11
C LYS A 150 17.19 -18.18 9.63
N ASN A 151 18.14 -17.70 10.41
CA ASN A 151 18.01 -17.55 11.86
C ASN A 151 18.39 -16.15 12.41
N ALA A 152 18.39 -15.14 11.60
CA ALA A 152 18.78 -13.79 12.02
C ALA A 152 17.64 -13.02 12.75
N GLY A 153 16.98 -13.64 13.74
CA GLY A 153 16.07 -12.90 14.64
C GLY A 153 14.85 -12.21 14.01
N VAL A 154 14.57 -12.43 12.71
CA VAL A 154 13.46 -11.76 12.01
C VAL A 154 12.22 -12.66 12.00
N THR A 155 11.11 -12.15 12.56
CA THR A 155 9.79 -12.81 12.50
C THR A 155 8.87 -12.03 11.59
N VAL A 156 8.26 -12.71 10.59
CA VAL A 156 7.39 -12.06 9.61
C VAL A 156 5.92 -12.45 9.87
N PHE A 157 5.12 -11.45 10.18
CA PHE A 157 3.66 -11.54 10.26
C PHE A 157 3.07 -11.24 8.88
N SER A 158 2.66 -12.28 8.18
CA SER A 158 2.16 -12.16 6.80
C SER A 158 0.65 -11.95 6.79
N LEU A 159 0.19 -10.76 6.49
CA LEU A 159 -1.22 -10.44 6.28
C LEU A 159 -1.54 -10.55 4.79
N GLY A 160 -2.36 -11.56 4.46
CA GLY A 160 -2.74 -11.86 3.08
C GLY A 160 -1.99 -13.06 2.49
N ARG A 161 -2.77 -13.91 1.81
CA ARG A 161 -2.32 -15.19 1.26
C ARG A 161 -1.10 -15.07 0.35
N LYS A 162 -1.05 -14.01 -0.49
CA LYS A 162 0.06 -13.82 -1.44
C LYS A 162 1.38 -13.52 -0.74
N MET A 163 1.34 -12.79 0.38
CA MET A 163 2.51 -12.56 1.21
C MET A 163 2.93 -13.83 1.92
N ALA A 164 1.98 -14.54 2.54
CA ALA A 164 2.27 -15.79 3.23
C ALA A 164 2.92 -16.84 2.30
N ASP A 165 2.38 -17.00 1.07
CA ASP A 165 2.95 -17.91 0.07
C ASP A 165 4.39 -17.50 -0.35
N ALA A 166 4.64 -16.19 -0.51
CA ALA A 166 5.95 -15.67 -0.90
C ALA A 166 6.98 -15.82 0.23
N MET A 167 6.62 -15.44 1.46
CA MET A 167 7.50 -15.54 2.63
C MET A 167 7.82 -16.99 2.96
N LYS A 168 6.85 -17.89 2.84
CA LYS A 168 7.06 -19.33 3.00
C LYS A 168 8.08 -19.87 1.99
N LYS A 169 8.04 -19.42 0.73
CA LYS A 169 9.04 -19.78 -0.29
C LYS A 169 10.43 -19.24 0.05
N ALA A 170 10.50 -18.06 0.66
CA ALA A 170 11.75 -17.46 1.13
C ALA A 170 12.27 -18.08 2.45
N GLY A 171 11.51 -19.01 3.06
CA GLY A 171 11.90 -19.70 4.29
C GLY A 171 11.41 -19.04 5.58
N TYR A 172 10.63 -17.97 5.48
CA TYR A 172 9.99 -17.30 6.63
C TYR A 172 8.55 -17.76 6.79
N GLN A 173 8.22 -18.32 7.96
CA GLN A 173 6.87 -18.78 8.23
C GLN A 173 6.19 -17.82 9.21
N SER A 174 4.96 -17.39 8.88
CA SER A 174 4.14 -16.59 9.78
C SER A 174 3.72 -17.41 11.01
N PRO A 175 3.68 -16.81 12.22
CA PRO A 175 3.26 -17.50 13.43
C PRO A 175 1.83 -18.04 13.36
N ALA A 176 0.93 -17.31 12.70
CA ALA A 176 -0.47 -17.70 12.50
C ALA A 176 -0.98 -17.31 11.12
N ASP A 177 -2.21 -17.71 10.81
CA ASP A 177 -2.91 -17.33 9.58
C ASP A 177 -3.75 -16.06 9.79
N TYR A 178 -3.29 -14.95 9.21
CA TYR A 178 -3.94 -13.64 9.27
C TYR A 178 -4.66 -13.26 7.95
N ASN A 179 -4.97 -14.24 7.10
CA ASN A 179 -5.60 -13.99 5.79
C ASN A 179 -7.01 -13.38 5.91
N SER A 180 -7.73 -13.70 6.97
CA SER A 180 -9.08 -13.17 7.25
C SER A 180 -9.07 -11.66 7.48
N LEU A 181 -8.03 -11.11 8.11
CA LEU A 181 -7.91 -9.69 8.43
C LEU A 181 -7.88 -8.79 7.19
N VAL A 182 -7.34 -9.29 6.08
CA VAL A 182 -7.30 -8.57 4.80
C VAL A 182 -8.58 -8.74 4.01
N ALA A 183 -9.25 -9.92 4.11
CA ALA A 183 -10.49 -10.17 3.38
C ALA A 183 -11.65 -9.31 3.89
N HIS A 184 -11.76 -9.19 5.20
CA HIS A 184 -12.79 -8.45 5.91
C HIS A 184 -12.13 -7.70 7.08
N PRO A 185 -11.61 -6.48 6.87
CA PRO A 185 -11.00 -5.71 7.92
C PRO A 185 -12.05 -5.35 8.99
N VAL A 186 -11.97 -5.99 10.15
CA VAL A 186 -12.77 -5.72 11.35
C VAL A 186 -11.83 -5.17 12.41
N TYR A 187 -12.21 -4.10 13.08
CA TYR A 187 -11.36 -3.43 14.07
C TYR A 187 -10.96 -4.37 15.22
N ASP A 188 -11.89 -5.16 15.74
CA ASP A 188 -11.64 -6.04 16.88
C ASP A 188 -10.62 -7.12 16.59
N ASP A 189 -10.65 -7.71 15.39
CA ASP A 189 -9.69 -8.74 14.99
C ASP A 189 -8.28 -8.14 14.80
N ILE A 190 -8.20 -6.94 14.23
CA ILE A 190 -6.93 -6.23 14.03
C ILE A 190 -6.38 -5.71 15.36
N ARG A 191 -7.26 -5.31 16.28
CA ARG A 191 -6.90 -4.95 17.64
C ARG A 191 -6.26 -6.12 18.39
N ALA A 192 -6.80 -7.33 18.25
CA ALA A 192 -6.22 -8.53 18.88
C ALA A 192 -4.78 -8.79 18.38
N LEU A 193 -4.53 -8.62 17.08
CA LEU A 193 -3.17 -8.69 16.52
C LEU A 193 -2.26 -7.57 17.05
N ALA A 194 -2.78 -6.35 17.18
CA ALA A 194 -2.00 -5.23 17.73
C ALA A 194 -1.64 -5.44 19.20
N GLU A 195 -2.55 -6.02 19.99
CA GLU A 195 -2.33 -6.41 21.37
C GLU A 195 -1.29 -7.55 21.48
N GLU A 196 -1.33 -8.54 20.60
CA GLU A 196 -0.31 -9.60 20.50
C GLU A 196 1.08 -9.02 20.21
N LEU A 197 1.19 -8.13 19.23
CA LEU A 197 2.45 -7.48 18.84
C LEU A 197 2.99 -6.58 19.96
N SER A 198 2.14 -5.77 20.59
CA SER A 198 2.53 -4.89 21.68
C SER A 198 2.92 -5.67 22.95
N GLY A 199 2.21 -6.76 23.27
CA GLY A 199 2.56 -7.67 24.36
C GLY A 199 3.91 -8.34 24.12
N ALA A 200 4.15 -8.86 22.92
CA ALA A 200 5.43 -9.46 22.55
C ALA A 200 6.60 -8.46 22.57
N TYR A 201 6.34 -7.20 22.22
CA TYR A 201 7.30 -6.12 22.33
C TYR A 201 7.62 -5.79 23.80
N MET A 202 6.61 -5.69 24.67
CA MET A 202 6.78 -5.45 26.11
C MET A 202 7.52 -6.59 26.82
N GLU A 203 7.26 -7.84 26.44
CA GLU A 203 7.97 -9.01 26.94
C GLU A 203 9.43 -9.08 26.43
N GLY A 204 9.84 -8.19 25.52
CA GLY A 204 11.19 -8.17 24.95
C GLY A 204 11.45 -9.26 23.92
N ARG A 205 10.40 -9.89 23.38
CA ARG A 205 10.53 -10.86 22.28
C ARG A 205 10.97 -10.17 20.99
N PHE A 206 10.62 -8.89 20.80
CA PHE A 206 11.04 -8.08 19.69
C PHE A 206 11.63 -6.76 20.18
N SER A 207 12.71 -6.30 19.54
CA SER A 207 13.31 -4.99 19.79
C SER A 207 12.61 -3.88 18.99
N ARG A 208 12.01 -4.25 17.86
CA ARG A 208 11.28 -3.31 16.97
C ARG A 208 10.26 -4.04 16.13
N VAL A 209 9.20 -3.32 15.74
CA VAL A 209 8.19 -3.80 14.79
C VAL A 209 8.08 -2.83 13.62
N VAL A 210 8.09 -3.35 12.40
CA VAL A 210 8.04 -2.56 11.15
C VAL A 210 6.81 -2.97 10.34
N LEU A 211 6.06 -1.98 9.82
CA LEU A 211 4.95 -2.19 8.89
C LEU A 211 5.43 -2.03 7.46
N VAL A 212 5.01 -2.94 6.58
CA VAL A 212 5.23 -2.86 5.13
C VAL A 212 3.89 -3.03 4.43
N TYR A 213 3.40 -1.97 3.83
CA TYR A 213 2.10 -1.95 3.17
C TYR A 213 2.09 -1.01 1.96
N ASN A 214 1.01 -1.06 1.16
CA ASN A 214 0.82 -0.13 0.05
C ASN A 214 -0.08 1.03 0.48
N HIS A 215 0.44 2.25 0.42
CA HIS A 215 -0.32 3.47 0.62
C HIS A 215 -1.07 3.87 -0.64
N PHE A 216 -2.35 4.20 -0.48
CA PHE A 216 -3.20 4.68 -1.55
C PHE A 216 -3.03 6.19 -1.75
N VAL A 217 -2.36 6.59 -2.83
CA VAL A 217 -2.21 8.01 -3.22
C VAL A 217 -3.30 8.40 -4.22
N SER A 218 -3.49 7.58 -5.24
CA SER A 218 -4.52 7.75 -6.27
C SER A 218 -4.88 6.42 -6.92
N THR A 219 -5.94 6.39 -7.71
CA THR A 219 -6.35 5.17 -8.43
C THR A 219 -5.23 4.61 -9.32
N SER A 220 -4.39 5.48 -9.89
CA SER A 220 -3.28 5.08 -10.77
C SER A 220 -1.95 4.90 -10.03
N LYS A 221 -1.79 5.51 -8.84
CA LYS A 221 -0.52 5.52 -8.10
C LYS A 221 -0.71 4.94 -6.70
N GLN A 222 -0.04 3.83 -6.43
CA GLN A 222 0.11 3.23 -5.12
C GLN A 222 1.61 3.19 -4.79
N VAL A 223 1.95 3.48 -3.55
CA VAL A 223 3.34 3.54 -3.09
C VAL A 223 3.53 2.55 -1.96
N VAL A 224 4.56 1.72 -2.05
CA VAL A 224 4.92 0.83 -0.94
C VAL A 224 5.60 1.67 0.13
N VAL A 225 5.05 1.62 1.34
CA VAL A 225 5.56 2.34 2.51
C VAL A 225 6.12 1.34 3.51
N VAL A 226 7.23 1.72 4.12
CA VAL A 226 7.88 0.98 5.21
C VAL A 226 7.94 1.94 6.39
N GLU A 227 7.19 1.64 7.44
CA GLU A 227 7.11 2.52 8.62
C GLU A 227 7.47 1.77 9.89
N PRO A 228 8.17 2.41 10.84
CA PRO A 228 8.31 1.88 12.18
C PRO A 228 6.93 1.89 12.86
N TYR A 229 6.55 0.75 13.43
CA TYR A 229 5.32 0.59 14.18
C TYR A 229 5.56 0.66 15.67
N LEU A 230 6.56 -0.07 16.18
CA LEU A 230 7.03 -0.01 17.54
C LEU A 230 8.56 0.14 17.56
N PRO A 231 9.13 0.98 18.45
CA PRO A 231 8.47 1.84 19.45
C PRO A 231 7.65 2.96 18.80
N PHE A 232 6.52 3.29 19.43
CA PHE A 232 5.66 4.36 18.95
C PHE A 232 6.32 5.72 19.20
N GLY A 233 6.25 6.62 18.18
CA GLY A 233 6.82 7.97 18.29
C GLY A 233 8.21 8.16 17.67
N SER A 234 8.89 7.13 17.21
CA SER A 234 10.22 7.25 16.59
C SER A 234 10.18 7.92 15.19
N SER A 235 9.01 8.06 14.58
CA SER A 235 8.84 8.62 13.23
C SER A 235 8.55 10.12 13.17
N GLN A 236 8.36 10.80 14.31
CA GLN A 236 8.03 12.24 14.29
C GLN A 236 9.23 13.18 14.05
N GLN A 237 10.46 12.68 14.05
CA GLN A 237 11.64 13.52 13.84
C GLN A 237 12.12 13.64 12.38
N SER A 238 11.49 12.95 11.42
CA SER A 238 11.91 12.98 10.01
C SER A 238 10.85 13.42 9.01
N GLY A 239 9.72 13.96 9.45
CA GLY A 239 8.58 14.30 8.60
C GLY A 239 8.19 15.78 8.57
N GLN A 240 9.12 16.73 8.66
CA GLN A 240 8.89 18.03 8.05
C GLN A 240 9.09 17.87 6.54
N ALA A 241 8.08 17.36 5.87
CA ALA A 241 7.98 17.50 4.43
C ALA A 241 7.76 18.99 4.15
N GLU A 242 8.78 19.60 3.56
CA GLU A 242 8.69 20.91 2.92
C GLU A 242 7.41 20.95 2.06
N GLY A 243 6.42 21.66 2.54
CA GLY A 243 5.30 22.10 1.74
C GLY A 243 5.85 23.06 0.69
N THR A 244 6.21 22.54 -0.47
CA THR A 244 6.46 23.35 -1.66
C THR A 244 5.13 23.97 -2.07
N THR A 245 4.83 25.12 -1.50
CA THR A 245 3.88 26.06 -2.04
C THR A 245 4.40 26.51 -3.38
N THR A 246 3.95 25.89 -4.46
CA THR A 246 4.04 26.44 -5.80
C THR A 246 3.15 27.67 -5.90
N SER A 247 3.69 28.81 -5.47
CA SER A 247 3.21 30.12 -5.88
C SER A 247 3.94 30.51 -7.16
N ASP A 248 3.49 29.97 -8.27
CA ASP A 248 3.86 30.52 -9.58
C ASP A 248 2.64 30.44 -10.52
N THR A 249 1.87 31.49 -10.52
CA THR A 249 1.06 31.90 -11.67
C THR A 249 0.39 33.25 -11.33
N ARG A 250 0.99 34.35 -11.75
CA ARG A 250 0.35 35.51 -12.38
C ARG A 250 1.18 36.77 -12.24
N GLN A 251 2.16 36.91 -13.08
CA GLN A 251 2.50 38.20 -13.62
C GLN A 251 1.82 38.32 -14.98
N LEU A 252 0.79 39.14 -15.07
CA LEU A 252 0.45 39.90 -16.27
C LEU A 252 -0.43 41.10 -15.87
N ALA A 253 0.19 42.27 -16.02
CA ALA A 253 -0.37 43.54 -16.49
C ALA A 253 -1.50 44.24 -15.69
N GLY A 254 -1.21 45.45 -15.30
CA GLY A 254 -2.21 46.47 -15.01
C GLY A 254 -1.66 47.64 -14.22
N GLU A 255 -1.04 48.60 -14.91
CA GLU A 255 -0.68 49.94 -14.41
C GLU A 255 -1.92 50.69 -13.91
N GLY A 256 -1.79 51.45 -12.83
CA GLY A 256 -2.69 52.58 -12.69
C GLY A 256 -3.04 53.00 -11.26
N ARG A 257 -2.33 54.04 -10.80
CA ARG A 257 -2.77 55.15 -9.97
C ARG A 257 -2.87 55.05 -8.46
N GLU A 258 -2.03 55.94 -7.93
CA GLU A 258 -1.94 56.52 -6.59
C GLU A 258 -3.27 56.91 -5.94
N SER A 259 -3.37 56.62 -4.66
CA SER A 259 -3.71 57.67 -3.67
C SER A 259 -3.49 57.13 -2.26
N GLY A 260 -2.72 57.86 -1.47
CA GLY A 260 -2.31 57.49 -0.13
C GLY A 260 -3.45 57.50 0.88
N PHE A 261 -3.39 56.51 1.76
CA PHE A 261 -3.95 56.59 3.10
C PHE A 261 -3.03 55.81 4.03
N GLN A 262 -2.24 56.56 4.81
CA GLN A 262 -1.48 56.00 5.92
C GLN A 262 -2.44 55.62 7.04
N GLY A 263 -2.90 54.36 7.04
CA GLY A 263 -3.53 53.75 8.18
C GLY A 263 -2.53 52.79 8.83
N LYS A 264 -2.19 53.05 10.09
CA LYS A 264 -1.45 52.11 10.96
C LYS A 264 -2.07 50.73 10.83
N PRO A 265 -1.28 49.66 10.63
CA PRO A 265 -1.84 48.32 10.73
C PRO A 265 -2.27 48.10 12.18
N ALA A 266 -3.55 47.93 12.38
CA ALA A 266 -4.09 47.32 13.59
C ALA A 266 -3.42 45.92 13.68
N SER A 267 -2.83 45.64 14.80
CA SER A 267 -2.35 44.30 15.14
C SER A 267 -3.53 43.33 14.95
N GLU A 268 -3.50 42.59 13.86
CA GLU A 268 -4.34 41.41 13.70
C GLU A 268 -3.94 40.49 14.85
N THR A 269 -4.83 40.42 15.83
CA THR A 269 -4.84 39.37 16.83
C THR A 269 -5.13 38.09 16.04
N SER A 270 -4.08 37.45 15.55
CA SER A 270 -4.15 36.09 15.06
C SER A 270 -4.74 35.28 16.20
N GLY A 271 -5.96 34.78 16.02
CA GLY A 271 -6.53 33.84 16.97
C GLY A 271 -5.55 32.71 17.25
N PRO A 272 -5.60 32.10 18.43
CA PRO A 272 -4.64 31.08 18.82
C PRO A 272 -4.57 30.02 17.74
N THR A 273 -3.34 29.68 17.34
CA THR A 273 -3.07 28.60 16.39
C THR A 273 -3.60 27.30 16.97
N LYS A 274 -3.94 26.34 16.10
CA LYS A 274 -4.52 25.04 16.50
C LYS A 274 -3.68 24.35 17.61
N ASP A 275 -2.39 24.65 17.67
CA ASP A 275 -1.44 24.11 18.65
C ASP A 275 -1.54 24.83 20.02
N GLU A 276 -1.94 26.11 20.07
CA GLU A 276 -2.13 26.84 21.32
C GLU A 276 -3.36 26.40 22.13
N TRP A 277 -4.39 25.82 21.45
CA TRP A 277 -5.55 25.26 22.14
C TRP A 277 -5.24 23.96 22.88
N MET A 278 -4.16 23.26 22.51
CA MET A 278 -3.77 21.99 23.15
C MET A 278 -3.24 22.17 24.56
N ASP A 279 -2.68 23.33 24.90
CA ASP A 279 -2.20 23.64 26.25
C ASP A 279 -3.32 23.88 27.27
N TYR A 280 -4.60 23.93 26.82
CA TYR A 280 -5.75 24.20 27.69
C TYR A 280 -6.56 22.95 28.07
N TYR A 281 -6.13 21.74 27.68
CA TYR A 281 -6.82 20.53 28.11
C TYR A 281 -6.58 20.25 29.59
N LEU A 282 -7.68 20.12 30.33
CA LEU A 282 -7.66 19.60 31.69
C LEU A 282 -7.71 18.08 31.64
N TYR A 283 -6.68 17.44 32.16
CA TYR A 283 -6.58 15.97 32.21
C TYR A 283 -7.10 15.44 33.54
N GLU A 284 -8.10 14.56 33.50
CA GLU A 284 -8.65 13.87 34.66
C GLU A 284 -8.64 12.35 34.40
N PRO A 285 -8.11 11.53 35.31
CA PRO A 285 -7.54 11.89 36.62
C PRO A 285 -6.08 12.37 36.52
N ASP A 286 -5.27 11.82 35.57
CA ASP A 286 -3.87 12.18 35.34
C ASP A 286 -3.47 11.91 33.89
N ALA A 287 -2.61 12.77 33.33
CA ALA A 287 -2.11 12.63 31.96
C ALA A 287 -1.44 11.26 31.72
N GLY A 288 -0.73 10.72 32.71
CA GLY A 288 -0.07 9.44 32.63
C GLY A 288 -1.06 8.25 32.52
N GLU A 289 -2.19 8.30 33.21
CA GLU A 289 -3.23 7.28 33.10
C GLU A 289 -3.93 7.34 31.74
N ILE A 290 -4.19 8.55 31.26
CA ILE A 290 -4.77 8.75 29.92
C ILE A 290 -3.86 8.18 28.84
N VAL A 291 -2.55 8.44 28.91
CA VAL A 291 -1.58 7.89 27.95
C VAL A 291 -1.58 6.35 28.01
N LYS A 292 -1.59 5.73 29.17
CA LYS A 292 -1.63 4.26 29.31
C LYS A 292 -2.87 3.65 28.66
N GLU A 293 -4.02 4.31 28.76
CA GLU A 293 -5.27 3.83 28.15
C GLU A 293 -5.37 4.12 26.66
N LEU A 294 -4.87 5.27 26.20
CA LEU A 294 -4.95 5.67 24.79
C LEU A 294 -3.89 4.98 23.91
N LEU A 295 -2.70 4.76 24.44
CA LEU A 295 -1.59 4.21 23.65
C LEU A 295 -1.93 2.88 22.95
N PRO A 296 -2.50 1.86 23.61
CA PRO A 296 -2.89 0.63 22.93
C PRO A 296 -3.99 0.86 21.88
N LYS A 297 -4.91 1.81 22.12
CA LYS A 297 -5.95 2.17 21.15
C LYS A 297 -5.35 2.83 19.90
N VAL A 298 -4.39 3.74 20.06
CA VAL A 298 -3.70 4.41 18.95
C VAL A 298 -2.86 3.41 18.15
N ILE A 299 -2.17 2.52 18.82
CA ILE A 299 -1.39 1.44 18.18
C ILE A 299 -2.31 0.55 17.34
N ALA A 300 -3.42 0.07 17.89
CA ALA A 300 -4.39 -0.74 17.17
C ALA A 300 -5.02 0.02 15.99
N LEU A 301 -5.33 1.30 16.17
CA LEU A 301 -5.89 2.15 15.12
C LEU A 301 -4.92 2.36 13.97
N LYS A 302 -3.63 2.59 14.24
CA LYS A 302 -2.59 2.72 13.21
C LYS A 302 -2.47 1.45 12.36
N LEU A 303 -2.52 0.27 12.96
CA LEU A 303 -2.52 -0.98 12.23
C LEU A 303 -3.79 -1.14 11.38
N PHE A 304 -4.95 -0.80 11.94
CA PHE A 304 -6.21 -0.84 11.22
C PHE A 304 -6.23 0.12 10.02
N ALA A 305 -5.73 1.35 10.19
CA ALA A 305 -5.58 2.32 9.11
C ALA A 305 -4.67 1.79 7.99
N ALA A 306 -3.53 1.17 8.33
CA ALA A 306 -2.62 0.57 7.35
C ALA A 306 -3.28 -0.59 6.56
N VAL A 307 -4.09 -1.43 7.22
CA VAL A 307 -4.84 -2.50 6.54
C VAL A 307 -5.91 -1.94 5.60
N LEU A 308 -6.66 -0.92 6.02
CA LEU A 308 -7.67 -0.26 5.18
C LEU A 308 -7.03 0.43 3.98
N ASP A 309 -5.91 1.11 4.18
CA ASP A 309 -5.17 1.80 3.13
C ASP A 309 -4.62 0.81 2.10
N SER A 310 -4.03 -0.29 2.56
CA SER A 310 -3.61 -1.39 1.70
C SER A 310 -4.78 -2.02 0.93
N ALA A 311 -5.96 -2.17 1.55
CA ALA A 311 -7.16 -2.67 0.87
C ALA A 311 -7.67 -1.70 -0.21
N ALA A 312 -7.64 -0.38 0.06
CA ALA A 312 -7.97 0.63 -0.95
C ALA A 312 -6.98 0.59 -2.12
N ALA A 313 -5.67 0.52 -1.84
CA ALA A 313 -4.62 0.39 -2.85
C ALA A 313 -4.77 -0.88 -3.70
N GLU A 314 -5.12 -2.03 -3.08
CA GLU A 314 -5.42 -3.28 -3.78
C GLU A 314 -6.58 -3.13 -4.76
N HIS A 315 -7.70 -2.57 -4.29
CA HIS A 315 -8.88 -2.40 -5.13
C HIS A 315 -8.68 -1.37 -6.24
N ALA A 316 -7.89 -0.33 -6.01
CA ALA A 316 -7.48 0.63 -7.03
C ALA A 316 -6.62 -0.03 -8.10
N ALA A 317 -5.57 -0.74 -7.72
CA ALA A 317 -4.70 -1.47 -8.63
C ALA A 317 -5.48 -2.50 -9.46
N ARG A 318 -6.42 -3.22 -8.82
CA ARG A 318 -7.30 -4.17 -9.52
C ARG A 318 -8.22 -3.47 -10.51
N THR A 319 -8.79 -2.31 -10.17
CA THR A 319 -9.65 -1.55 -11.08
C THR A 319 -8.90 -1.16 -12.33
N VAL A 320 -7.68 -0.64 -12.20
CA VAL A 320 -6.81 -0.27 -13.34
C VAL A 320 -6.43 -1.49 -14.16
N ALA A 321 -5.98 -2.58 -13.52
CA ALA A 321 -5.60 -3.80 -14.22
C ALA A 321 -6.77 -4.42 -15.01
N MET A 322 -7.98 -4.41 -14.43
CA MET A 322 -9.18 -4.91 -15.11
C MET A 322 -9.64 -3.98 -16.23
N GLN A 323 -9.45 -2.67 -16.10
CA GLN A 323 -9.70 -1.72 -17.19
C GLN A 323 -8.78 -2.03 -18.37
N THR A 324 -7.48 -2.08 -18.15
CA THR A 324 -6.50 -2.39 -19.19
C THR A 324 -6.78 -3.75 -19.85
N ALA A 325 -7.12 -4.77 -19.05
CA ALA A 325 -7.48 -6.08 -19.58
C ALA A 325 -8.76 -6.05 -20.42
N THR A 326 -9.73 -5.21 -20.07
CA THR A 326 -10.98 -5.04 -20.84
C THR A 326 -10.70 -4.33 -22.17
N ASP A 327 -9.89 -3.28 -22.15
CA ASP A 327 -9.55 -2.52 -23.37
C ASP A 327 -8.74 -3.39 -24.35
N ASN A 328 -7.74 -4.13 -23.88
CA ASN A 328 -6.97 -5.08 -24.68
C ASN A 328 -7.86 -6.21 -25.24
N ALA A 329 -8.84 -6.69 -24.46
CA ALA A 329 -9.77 -7.72 -24.93
C ALA A 329 -10.72 -7.20 -26.01
N GLN A 330 -11.12 -5.92 -25.96
CA GLN A 330 -11.93 -5.28 -27.00
C GLN A 330 -11.15 -5.13 -28.31
N GLU A 331 -9.91 -4.67 -28.24
CA GLU A 331 -9.01 -4.54 -29.38
C GLU A 331 -8.79 -5.90 -30.04
N LEU A 332 -8.41 -6.92 -29.26
CA LEU A 332 -8.21 -8.28 -29.76
C LEU A 332 -9.49 -8.86 -30.38
N LEU A 333 -10.66 -8.55 -29.83
CA LEU A 333 -11.94 -8.98 -30.39
C LEU A 333 -12.19 -8.36 -31.77
N GLY A 334 -11.82 -7.08 -31.95
CA GLY A 334 -11.87 -6.38 -33.23
C GLY A 334 -11.00 -7.07 -34.28
N ASP A 335 -9.74 -7.31 -33.96
CA ASP A 335 -8.77 -7.96 -34.85
C ASP A 335 -9.22 -9.37 -35.25
N LEU A 336 -9.61 -10.19 -34.31
CA LEU A 336 -10.11 -11.53 -34.58
C LEU A 336 -11.38 -11.54 -35.45
N THR A 337 -12.24 -10.53 -35.27
CA THR A 337 -13.46 -10.40 -36.10
C THR A 337 -13.11 -10.05 -37.54
N LEU A 338 -12.14 -9.17 -37.77
CA LEU A 338 -11.62 -8.84 -39.10
C LEU A 338 -10.97 -10.06 -39.75
N GLU A 339 -10.13 -10.78 -39.01
CA GLU A 339 -9.48 -12.01 -39.48
C GLU A 339 -10.52 -13.06 -39.89
N TYR A 340 -11.52 -13.29 -39.03
CA TYR A 340 -12.61 -14.22 -39.29
C TYR A 340 -13.39 -13.86 -40.59
N ASN A 341 -13.74 -12.60 -40.74
CA ASN A 341 -14.47 -12.14 -41.92
C ASN A 341 -13.65 -12.28 -43.21
N LYS A 342 -12.35 -11.94 -43.17
CA LYS A 342 -11.42 -12.14 -44.29
C LYS A 342 -11.28 -13.63 -44.65
N GLY A 343 -11.09 -14.50 -43.65
CA GLY A 343 -10.98 -15.94 -43.89
C GLY A 343 -12.28 -16.54 -44.41
N ARG A 344 -13.44 -16.07 -43.94
CA ARG A 344 -14.76 -16.47 -44.46
C ARG A 344 -14.92 -16.07 -45.93
N GLN A 345 -14.56 -14.83 -46.31
CA GLN A 345 -14.61 -14.37 -47.71
C GLN A 345 -13.70 -15.22 -48.58
N GLN A 346 -12.46 -15.47 -48.14
CA GLN A 346 -11.52 -16.33 -48.90
C GLN A 346 -12.08 -17.73 -49.11
N LYS A 347 -12.70 -18.33 -48.11
CA LYS A 347 -13.30 -19.65 -48.19
C LYS A 347 -14.46 -19.66 -49.20
N ILE A 348 -15.39 -18.68 -49.11
CA ILE A 348 -16.50 -18.55 -50.03
C ILE A 348 -15.97 -18.37 -51.50
N THR A 349 -14.96 -17.50 -51.68
CA THR A 349 -14.36 -17.30 -53.01
C THR A 349 -13.75 -18.59 -53.57
N ALA A 350 -13.03 -19.38 -52.73
CA ALA A 350 -12.48 -20.66 -53.14
C ALA A 350 -13.58 -21.66 -53.52
N GLU A 351 -14.65 -21.75 -52.72
CA GLU A 351 -15.80 -22.63 -53.03
C GLU A 351 -16.51 -22.26 -54.32
N ILE A 352 -16.67 -20.95 -54.60
CA ILE A 352 -17.24 -20.46 -55.90
C ILE A 352 -16.31 -20.81 -57.07
N LEU A 353 -14.98 -20.63 -56.93
CA LEU A 353 -14.02 -20.97 -57.99
C LEU A 353 -13.99 -22.47 -58.25
N ASP A 354 -14.08 -23.31 -57.23
CA ASP A 354 -14.13 -24.77 -57.37
C ASP A 354 -15.42 -25.19 -58.09
N LEU A 355 -16.58 -24.59 -57.81
CA LEU A 355 -17.83 -24.83 -58.54
C LEU A 355 -17.76 -24.40 -60.00
N MET A 356 -17.16 -23.24 -60.30
CA MET A 356 -16.97 -22.74 -61.68
C MET A 356 -15.97 -23.61 -62.43
N GLY A 357 -14.90 -24.06 -61.82
CA GLY A 357 -13.90 -24.94 -62.41
C GLY A 357 -14.44 -26.34 -62.70
N GLY A 358 -15.35 -26.86 -61.83
CA GLY A 358 -15.99 -28.16 -62.05
C GLY A 358 -17.08 -28.21 -63.13
N THR A 359 -17.61 -27.08 -63.57
CA THR A 359 -18.57 -26.98 -64.69
C THR A 359 -17.91 -26.83 -66.04
N ALA A 360 -16.59 -26.71 -66.13
CA ALA A 360 -15.83 -26.55 -67.37
C ALA A 360 -15.25 -27.88 -67.93
N GLN A 361 -15.61 -29.04 -67.35
CA GLN A 361 -15.39 -30.38 -67.92
C GLN A 361 -16.74 -30.93 -68.41
#